data_7e113816d646031aa27bfe1626eaff7c
#
_entry.id   7e113816d646031aa27bfe1626eaff7c
#
_cell.length_a   1.000
_cell.length_b   1.000
_cell.length_c   1.000
_cell.angle_alpha   90.00
_cell.angle_beta   90.00
_cell.angle_gamma   90.00
#
_symmetry.space_group_name_H-M   'P 1'
#
loop_
_entity.id
_entity.type
_entity.pdbx_description
1 polymer ?
#
loop_
_entity_poly.entity_id
_entity_poly.type
_entity_poly.pdbx_seq_one_letter_code
_entity_poly.pdbx_strand_id
1 'polypeptide(L)'
;MQQRIDLVGKIGSMALIRPEDHDIDYNIFSRLGHALRPGMIWVSSGATEIGRLDYLRRHGHELDNGIDEMKTDYAAQGQAILMENYRRFIDPKYSVRQVLVEHQHFNDPEKRAHLQGLFFRAAEQDAIPIVNYNDPVSFTENRKMELIALKKQHEDVVECIDNDETAAVIAEAVHARTLLLMTGVDGIYADPQDPSTLIREISAKTPEALEKKVRELQKSCVGASRPGANGAKAKLEYALRSALSGTHVIIGHAKHHLNDLLAESVPCTVIGLD
;
A
#
# COMPACT_ATOMS: atom_id res chain seq x y z
N MET A 1 21.62 3.89 18.47
CA MET A 1 20.16 4.10 18.47
C MET A 1 19.64 3.53 17.17
N GLN A 2 18.68 2.61 17.19
CA GLN A 2 18.07 2.10 15.98
C GLN A 2 17.30 3.25 15.30
N GLN A 3 17.56 3.50 14.02
CA GLN A 3 16.94 4.60 13.29
C GLN A 3 15.44 4.30 13.15
N ARG A 4 14.60 5.24 13.53
CA ARG A 4 13.15 5.09 13.52
C ARG A 4 12.63 5.23 12.10
N ILE A 5 11.72 4.37 11.68
CA ILE A 5 10.98 4.54 10.42
C ILE A 5 9.90 5.61 10.61
N ASP A 6 9.99 6.68 9.84
CA ASP A 6 9.06 7.81 9.92
C ASP A 6 7.73 7.50 9.22
N LEU A 7 7.80 6.83 8.08
CA LEU A 7 6.65 6.61 7.22
C LEU A 7 6.70 5.23 6.56
N VAL A 8 5.58 4.52 6.61
CA VAL A 8 5.22 3.53 5.60
C VAL A 8 4.09 4.14 4.77
N GLY A 9 4.34 4.39 3.49
CA GLY A 9 3.35 4.92 2.58
C GLY A 9 2.93 3.90 1.54
N LYS A 10 1.67 3.94 1.13
CA LYS A 10 1.15 3.07 0.05
C LYS A 10 0.41 3.89 -1.00
N ILE A 11 0.61 3.55 -2.27
CA ILE A 11 -0.16 4.10 -3.38
C ILE A 11 -0.85 3.01 -4.20
N GLY A 12 -2.12 3.26 -4.57
CA GLY A 12 -2.92 2.35 -5.40
C GLY A 12 -2.56 2.45 -6.89
N SER A 13 -2.77 1.36 -7.63
CA SER A 13 -2.41 1.25 -9.06
C SER A 13 -3.02 2.33 -9.94
N MET A 14 -4.30 2.66 -9.72
CA MET A 14 -5.01 3.63 -10.55
C MET A 14 -4.55 5.08 -10.36
N ALA A 15 -3.83 5.37 -9.28
CA ALA A 15 -3.21 6.68 -9.09
C ALA A 15 -1.92 6.86 -9.92
N LEU A 16 -1.35 5.76 -10.42
CA LEU A 16 -0.11 5.76 -11.19
C LEU A 16 -0.31 5.80 -12.70
N ILE A 17 -1.54 5.82 -13.15
CA ILE A 17 -1.91 5.83 -14.56
C ILE A 17 -2.89 6.95 -14.86
N ARG A 18 -2.92 7.37 -16.12
CA ARG A 18 -3.93 8.25 -16.70
C ARG A 18 -4.83 7.42 -17.60
N PRO A 19 -6.01 6.99 -17.14
CA PRO A 19 -6.91 6.13 -17.91
C PRO A 19 -7.33 6.76 -19.24
N GLU A 20 -7.50 8.08 -19.25
CA GLU A 20 -7.92 8.86 -20.43
C GLU A 20 -6.90 8.86 -21.56
N ASP A 21 -5.62 8.77 -21.23
CA ASP A 21 -4.50 8.75 -22.19
C ASP A 21 -3.92 7.35 -22.41
N HIS A 22 -4.38 6.37 -21.65
CA HIS A 22 -3.79 5.03 -21.61
C HIS A 22 -2.28 5.06 -21.35
N ASP A 23 -1.84 5.91 -20.43
CA ASP A 23 -0.41 6.12 -20.13
C ASP A 23 -0.12 6.19 -18.63
N ILE A 24 1.16 6.12 -18.29
CA ILE A 24 1.68 6.30 -16.93
C ILE A 24 1.54 7.77 -16.53
N ASP A 25 1.12 8.02 -15.31
CA ASP A 25 1.12 9.37 -14.75
C ASP A 25 2.50 9.73 -14.17
N TYR A 26 3.36 10.27 -15.02
CA TYR A 26 4.70 10.71 -14.62
C TYR A 26 4.69 11.85 -13.61
N ASN A 27 3.60 12.64 -13.51
CA ASN A 27 3.48 13.72 -12.52
C ASN A 27 3.40 13.14 -11.11
N ILE A 28 2.69 12.03 -10.92
CA ILE A 28 2.64 11.33 -9.63
C ILE A 28 4.02 10.82 -9.23
N PHE A 29 4.74 10.16 -10.16
CA PHE A 29 6.09 9.68 -9.89
C PHE A 29 7.05 10.82 -9.56
N SER A 30 6.96 11.94 -10.27
CA SER A 30 7.77 13.12 -10.01
C SER A 30 7.49 13.69 -8.62
N ARG A 31 6.23 13.90 -8.25
CA ARG A 31 5.86 14.44 -6.93
C ARG A 31 6.29 13.52 -5.78
N LEU A 32 6.07 12.22 -5.93
CA LEU A 32 6.50 11.23 -4.94
C LEU A 32 8.02 11.16 -4.86
N GLY A 33 8.70 11.06 -5.99
CA GLY A 33 10.15 10.95 -6.03
C GLY A 33 10.87 12.11 -5.34
N HIS A 34 10.37 13.34 -5.51
CA HIS A 34 10.91 14.50 -4.83
C HIS A 34 10.61 14.54 -3.32
N ALA A 35 9.56 13.86 -2.86
CA ALA A 35 9.16 13.85 -1.46
C ALA A 35 9.74 12.68 -0.66
N LEU A 36 10.04 11.56 -1.32
CA LEU A 36 10.57 10.36 -0.68
C LEU A 36 12.02 10.57 -0.21
N ARG A 37 12.34 10.08 0.97
CA ARG A 37 13.66 10.17 1.61
C ARG A 37 13.95 8.94 2.47
N PRO A 38 15.22 8.70 2.84
CA PRO A 38 15.60 7.65 3.81
C PRO A 38 14.79 7.76 5.11
N GLY A 39 14.45 6.62 5.70
CA GLY A 39 13.51 6.54 6.81
C GLY A 39 12.04 6.37 6.38
N MET A 40 11.77 6.43 5.07
CA MET A 40 10.47 6.10 4.49
C MET A 40 10.52 4.76 3.75
N ILE A 41 9.46 3.97 3.88
CA ILE A 41 9.22 2.74 3.11
C ILE A 41 8.01 3.00 2.23
N TRP A 42 8.11 2.70 0.93
CA TRP A 42 7.04 2.98 -0.01
C TRP A 42 6.50 1.71 -0.64
N VAL A 43 5.22 1.40 -0.36
CA VAL A 43 4.52 0.25 -0.95
C VAL A 43 3.78 0.71 -2.20
N SER A 44 4.16 0.20 -3.34
CA SER A 44 3.62 0.62 -4.63
C SER A 44 2.90 -0.52 -5.32
N SER A 45 1.62 -0.32 -5.58
CA SER A 45 0.89 -1.10 -6.57
C SER A 45 1.23 -0.62 -8.00
N GLY A 46 0.60 -1.19 -8.99
CA GLY A 46 0.61 -0.67 -10.37
C GLY A 46 1.44 -1.46 -11.36
N ALA A 47 2.23 -2.44 -10.94
CA ALA A 47 3.01 -3.25 -11.86
C ALA A 47 2.15 -3.90 -12.96
N THR A 48 1.06 -4.57 -12.59
CA THR A 48 0.13 -5.20 -13.54
C THR A 48 -0.43 -4.20 -14.55
N GLU A 49 -0.93 -3.06 -14.09
CA GLU A 49 -1.55 -2.07 -14.97
C GLU A 49 -0.53 -1.38 -15.89
N ILE A 50 0.64 -1.04 -15.35
CA ILE A 50 1.75 -0.46 -16.14
C ILE A 50 2.22 -1.46 -17.21
N GLY A 51 2.36 -2.74 -16.84
CA GLY A 51 2.73 -3.80 -17.81
C GLY A 51 1.68 -3.99 -18.88
N ARG A 52 0.40 -3.96 -18.52
CA ARG A 52 -0.72 -4.01 -19.47
C ARG A 52 -0.66 -2.85 -20.47
N LEU A 53 -0.46 -1.64 -19.99
CA LEU A 53 -0.34 -0.46 -20.87
C LEU A 53 0.88 -0.53 -21.79
N ASP A 54 2.03 -0.99 -21.30
CA ASP A 54 3.22 -1.17 -22.10
C ASP A 54 3.03 -2.27 -23.17
N TYR A 55 2.37 -3.38 -22.81
CA TYR A 55 2.04 -4.45 -23.76
C TYR A 55 1.09 -3.95 -24.85
N LEU A 56 0.00 -3.28 -24.47
CA LEU A 56 -0.95 -2.68 -25.41
C LEU A 56 -0.28 -1.72 -26.39
N ARG A 57 0.63 -0.88 -25.90
CA ARG A 57 1.37 0.08 -26.73
C ARG A 57 2.26 -0.63 -27.76
N ARG A 58 2.83 -1.78 -27.43
CA ARG A 58 3.72 -2.54 -28.30
C ARG A 58 2.98 -3.39 -29.33
N HIS A 59 1.85 -3.96 -28.92
CA HIS A 59 1.17 -5.02 -29.71
C HIS A 59 -0.20 -4.60 -30.24
N GLY A 60 -0.80 -3.53 -29.72
CA GLY A 60 -2.11 -3.04 -30.15
C GLY A 60 -3.30 -3.86 -29.65
N HIS A 61 -3.07 -4.87 -28.85
CA HIS A 61 -4.11 -5.74 -28.27
C HIS A 61 -3.71 -6.23 -26.87
N GLU A 62 -4.67 -6.71 -26.09
CA GLU A 62 -4.43 -7.38 -24.80
C GLU A 62 -3.84 -8.78 -25.01
N LEU A 63 -3.21 -9.34 -23.96
CA LEU A 63 -2.92 -10.76 -23.90
C LEU A 63 -4.20 -11.58 -24.02
N ASP A 64 -4.12 -12.74 -24.65
CA ASP A 64 -5.26 -13.66 -24.85
C ASP A 64 -5.01 -14.98 -24.07
N ASN A 65 -4.81 -14.87 -22.79
CA ASN A 65 -4.57 -16.00 -21.88
C ASN A 65 -5.65 -16.00 -20.77
N GLY A 66 -5.54 -16.93 -19.82
CA GLY A 66 -6.34 -16.91 -18.60
C GLY A 66 -6.11 -15.63 -17.76
N ILE A 67 -7.13 -15.15 -17.06
CA ILE A 67 -7.07 -13.88 -16.31
C ILE A 67 -5.89 -13.84 -15.33
N ASP A 68 -5.61 -14.94 -14.65
CA ASP A 68 -4.51 -15.01 -13.67
C ASP A 68 -3.14 -15.04 -14.38
N GLU A 69 -3.02 -15.71 -15.52
CA GLU A 69 -1.81 -15.70 -16.34
C GLU A 69 -1.52 -14.30 -16.90
N MET A 70 -2.55 -13.63 -17.46
CA MET A 70 -2.40 -12.26 -17.93
C MET A 70 -1.92 -11.31 -16.83
N LYS A 71 -2.47 -11.41 -15.63
CA LYS A 71 -2.04 -10.59 -14.49
C LYS A 71 -0.59 -10.85 -14.13
N THR A 72 -0.17 -12.10 -14.11
CA THR A 72 1.20 -12.53 -13.84
C THR A 72 2.17 -11.96 -14.86
N ASP A 73 1.87 -12.11 -16.14
CA ASP A 73 2.71 -11.63 -17.23
C ASP A 73 2.80 -10.11 -17.26
N TYR A 74 1.67 -9.42 -17.09
CA TYR A 74 1.67 -7.96 -16.99
C TYR A 74 2.42 -7.47 -15.74
N ALA A 75 2.28 -8.14 -14.60
CA ALA A 75 3.02 -7.78 -13.41
C ALA A 75 4.54 -7.95 -13.59
N ALA A 76 4.97 -9.04 -14.23
CA ALA A 76 6.36 -9.29 -14.53
C ALA A 76 6.95 -8.20 -15.45
N GLN A 77 6.24 -7.84 -16.53
CA GLN A 77 6.65 -6.79 -17.46
C GLN A 77 6.64 -5.41 -16.80
N GLY A 78 5.59 -5.09 -16.05
CA GLY A 78 5.39 -3.76 -15.50
C GLY A 78 6.23 -3.47 -14.25
N GLN A 79 6.66 -4.48 -13.49
CA GLN A 79 7.49 -4.27 -12.30
C GLN A 79 8.83 -3.59 -12.63
N ALA A 80 9.46 -3.96 -13.72
CA ALA A 80 10.70 -3.31 -14.17
C ALA A 80 10.47 -1.83 -14.53
N ILE A 81 9.39 -1.55 -15.24
CA ILE A 81 9.01 -0.18 -15.65
C ILE A 81 8.62 0.67 -14.42
N LEU A 82 7.90 0.09 -13.47
CA LEU A 82 7.55 0.73 -12.19
C LEU A 82 8.81 1.17 -11.44
N MET A 83 9.79 0.28 -11.32
CA MET A 83 11.05 0.58 -10.63
C MET A 83 11.91 1.59 -11.38
N GLU A 84 11.93 1.55 -12.72
CA GLU A 84 12.61 2.56 -13.54
C GLU A 84 12.05 3.97 -13.26
N ASN A 85 10.72 4.11 -13.16
CA ASN A 85 10.09 5.39 -12.84
C ASN A 85 10.45 5.88 -11.45
N TYR A 86 10.43 5.03 -10.41
CA TYR A 86 10.90 5.45 -9.09
C TYR A 86 12.36 5.89 -9.11
N ARG A 87 13.25 5.13 -9.74
CA ARG A 87 14.67 5.48 -9.85
C ARG A 87 14.91 6.77 -10.63
N ARG A 88 14.07 7.06 -11.62
CA ARG A 88 14.17 8.27 -12.45
C ARG A 88 13.85 9.55 -11.67
N PHE A 89 12.87 9.50 -10.78
CA PHE A 89 12.34 10.69 -10.12
C PHE A 89 12.80 10.86 -8.67
N ILE A 90 13.27 9.82 -8.01
CA ILE A 90 13.89 9.93 -6.68
C ILE A 90 15.25 10.62 -6.82
N ASP A 91 15.57 11.51 -5.89
CA ASP A 91 16.85 12.23 -5.85
C ASP A 91 18.02 11.23 -6.01
N PRO A 92 18.92 11.41 -7.00
CA PRO A 92 19.98 10.45 -7.31
C PRO A 92 21.01 10.26 -6.19
N LYS A 93 21.00 11.12 -5.17
CA LYS A 93 21.82 10.91 -3.97
C LYS A 93 21.32 9.75 -3.12
N TYR A 94 20.07 9.29 -3.27
CA TYR A 94 19.50 8.17 -2.56
C TYR A 94 19.50 6.89 -3.40
N SER A 95 19.81 5.77 -2.79
CA SER A 95 19.64 4.46 -3.41
C SER A 95 18.18 4.04 -3.41
N VAL A 96 17.70 3.46 -4.50
CA VAL A 96 16.36 2.86 -4.57
C VAL A 96 16.50 1.35 -4.47
N ARG A 97 15.82 0.72 -3.51
CA ARG A 97 15.85 -0.72 -3.28
C ARG A 97 14.50 -1.36 -3.59
N GLN A 98 14.45 -2.21 -4.59
CA GLN A 98 13.28 -3.05 -4.82
C GLN A 98 13.19 -4.13 -3.75
N VAL A 99 12.00 -4.27 -3.16
CA VAL A 99 11.70 -5.33 -2.19
C VAL A 99 10.38 -5.99 -2.60
N LEU A 100 10.45 -7.23 -3.08
CA LEU A 100 9.27 -8.01 -3.44
C LEU A 100 8.93 -8.95 -2.30
N VAL A 101 7.68 -8.89 -1.83
CA VAL A 101 7.22 -9.65 -0.68
C VAL A 101 6.06 -10.58 -1.01
N GLU A 102 5.91 -11.61 -0.23
CA GLU A 102 4.80 -12.55 -0.23
C GLU A 102 4.35 -12.80 1.21
N HIS A 103 3.17 -13.38 1.42
CA HIS A 103 2.60 -13.65 2.74
C HIS A 103 3.56 -14.41 3.67
N GLN A 104 4.37 -15.32 3.14
CA GLN A 104 5.36 -16.08 3.92
C GLN A 104 6.40 -15.21 4.62
N HIS A 105 6.75 -14.04 4.04
CA HIS A 105 7.73 -13.12 4.66
C HIS A 105 7.22 -12.47 5.94
N PHE A 106 5.93 -12.54 6.20
CA PHE A 106 5.31 -11.98 7.40
C PHE A 106 4.85 -13.05 8.39
N ASN A 107 4.60 -14.29 7.92
CA ASN A 107 4.16 -15.41 8.75
C ASN A 107 5.32 -16.23 9.32
N ASP A 108 6.50 -16.19 8.68
CA ASP A 108 7.71 -16.83 9.17
C ASP A 108 8.52 -15.84 10.00
N PRO A 109 8.83 -16.15 11.30
CA PRO A 109 9.53 -15.22 12.18
C PRO A 109 10.95 -14.84 11.70
N GLU A 110 11.68 -15.76 11.10
CA GLU A 110 13.06 -15.50 10.63
C GLU A 110 13.04 -14.62 9.39
N LYS A 111 12.17 -14.90 8.42
CA LYS A 111 11.98 -14.08 7.23
C LYS A 111 11.48 -12.67 7.60
N ARG A 112 10.56 -12.58 8.55
CA ARG A 112 10.07 -11.32 9.09
C ARG A 112 11.19 -10.48 9.72
N ALA A 113 11.98 -11.08 10.58
CA ALA A 113 13.14 -10.41 11.21
C ALA A 113 14.17 -9.97 10.17
N HIS A 114 14.45 -10.81 9.15
CA HIS A 114 15.35 -10.46 8.05
C HIS A 114 14.84 -9.24 7.27
N LEU A 115 13.54 -9.22 6.93
CA LEU A 115 12.89 -8.10 6.22
C LEU A 115 12.93 -6.81 7.04
N GLN A 116 12.61 -6.87 8.35
CA GLN A 116 12.75 -5.73 9.27
C GLN A 116 14.18 -5.17 9.26
N GLY A 117 15.16 -6.04 9.38
CA GLY A 117 16.58 -5.67 9.34
C GLY A 117 16.98 -4.98 8.03
N LEU A 118 16.41 -5.41 6.89
CA LEU A 118 16.62 -4.75 5.60
C LEU A 118 16.10 -3.31 5.62
N PHE A 119 14.89 -3.10 6.13
CA PHE A 119 14.27 -1.77 6.20
C PHE A 119 15.04 -0.80 7.09
N PHE A 120 15.49 -1.24 8.27
CA PHE A 120 16.31 -0.42 9.15
C PHE A 120 17.66 -0.06 8.52
N ARG A 121 18.37 -1.05 7.94
CA ARG A 121 19.62 -0.78 7.23
C ARG A 121 19.44 0.14 6.02
N ALA A 122 18.29 0.08 5.33
CA ALA A 122 18.03 0.99 4.22
C ALA A 122 18.03 2.46 4.69
N ALA A 123 17.37 2.74 5.82
CA ALA A 123 17.35 4.08 6.39
C ALA A 123 18.76 4.59 6.77
N GLU A 124 19.61 3.70 7.30
CA GLU A 124 21.00 4.02 7.68
C GLU A 124 21.94 4.22 6.49
N GLN A 125 21.56 3.70 5.32
CA GLN A 125 22.43 3.65 4.13
C GLN A 125 21.90 4.55 3.01
N ASP A 126 21.18 5.61 3.34
CA ASP A 126 20.59 6.56 2.39
C ASP A 126 19.82 5.87 1.27
N ALA A 127 19.06 4.83 1.62
CA ALA A 127 18.27 4.06 0.67
C ALA A 127 16.76 4.14 0.97
N ILE A 128 15.97 4.08 -0.09
CA ILE A 128 14.51 4.09 -0.04
C ILE A 128 14.00 2.75 -0.56
N PRO A 129 13.39 1.91 0.30
CA PRO A 129 12.73 0.69 -0.13
C PRO A 129 11.44 1.00 -0.88
N ILE A 130 11.31 0.44 -2.08
CA ILE A 130 10.08 0.39 -2.86
C ILE A 130 9.59 -1.06 -2.81
N VAL A 131 8.48 -1.26 -2.14
CA VAL A 131 7.92 -2.59 -1.85
C VAL A 131 6.74 -2.85 -2.77
N ASN A 132 6.63 -4.07 -3.28
CA ASN A 132 5.43 -4.56 -3.95
C ASN A 132 5.24 -6.05 -3.61
N TYR A 133 4.02 -6.54 -3.81
CA TYR A 133 3.75 -7.97 -3.77
C TYR A 133 4.42 -8.65 -4.98
N ASN A 134 4.89 -9.87 -4.80
CA ASN A 134 5.62 -10.61 -5.85
C ASN A 134 4.64 -11.37 -6.77
N ASP A 135 3.72 -10.63 -7.40
CA ASP A 135 2.68 -11.18 -8.27
C ASP A 135 3.21 -12.15 -9.36
N PRO A 136 4.39 -11.91 -9.99
CA PRO A 136 4.90 -12.76 -11.05
C PRO A 136 5.15 -14.22 -10.64
N VAL A 137 5.40 -14.49 -9.38
CA VAL A 137 5.69 -15.85 -8.88
C VAL A 137 4.64 -16.37 -7.90
N SER A 138 3.66 -15.55 -7.54
CA SER A 138 2.60 -15.90 -6.59
C SER A 138 1.42 -16.55 -7.32
N PHE A 139 1.45 -17.88 -7.44
CA PHE A 139 0.35 -18.61 -8.06
C PHE A 139 -0.86 -18.71 -7.11
N THR A 140 -2.01 -18.23 -7.55
CA THR A 140 -3.21 -18.03 -6.73
C THR A 140 -3.68 -19.29 -6.00
N GLU A 141 -3.63 -20.44 -6.64
CA GLU A 141 -4.08 -21.72 -6.02
C GLU A 141 -3.11 -22.17 -4.93
N ASN A 142 -1.81 -22.15 -5.19
CA ASN A 142 -0.80 -22.52 -4.21
C ASN A 142 -0.87 -21.60 -2.98
N ARG A 143 -0.98 -20.28 -3.20
CA ARG A 143 -1.17 -19.31 -2.12
C ARG A 143 -2.39 -19.60 -1.26
N LYS A 144 -3.53 -19.94 -1.86
CA LYS A 144 -4.74 -20.32 -1.12
C LYS A 144 -4.51 -21.56 -0.27
N MET A 145 -3.84 -22.59 -0.80
CA MET A 145 -3.55 -23.82 -0.06
C MET A 145 -2.60 -23.55 1.11
N GLU A 146 -1.55 -22.76 0.90
CA GLU A 146 -0.61 -22.37 1.94
C GLU A 146 -1.28 -21.57 3.05
N LEU A 147 -2.13 -20.60 2.72
CA LEU A 147 -2.89 -19.82 3.69
C LEU A 147 -3.88 -20.68 4.48
N ILE A 148 -4.56 -21.63 3.84
CA ILE A 148 -5.43 -22.60 4.53
C ILE A 148 -4.64 -23.45 5.52
N ALA A 149 -3.45 -23.90 5.14
CA ALA A 149 -2.59 -24.68 6.02
C ALA A 149 -2.10 -23.85 7.21
N LEU A 150 -1.70 -22.61 7.00
CA LEU A 150 -1.28 -21.67 8.05
C LEU A 150 -2.42 -21.36 9.03
N LYS A 151 -3.63 -21.09 8.54
CA LYS A 151 -4.81 -20.79 9.36
C LYS A 151 -5.26 -21.96 10.26
N LYS A 152 -4.87 -23.18 9.92
CA LYS A 152 -5.10 -24.34 10.80
C LYS A 152 -4.13 -24.38 12.00
N GLN A 153 -3.01 -23.70 11.92
CA GLN A 153 -1.94 -23.74 12.92
C GLN A 153 -1.84 -22.44 13.73
N HIS A 154 -2.30 -21.32 13.15
CA HIS A 154 -2.19 -19.99 13.73
C HIS A 154 -3.49 -19.21 13.57
N GLU A 155 -3.89 -18.48 14.61
CA GLU A 155 -5.10 -17.63 14.57
C GLU A 155 -4.86 -16.35 13.75
N ASP A 156 -3.66 -15.75 13.88
CA ASP A 156 -3.28 -14.53 13.20
C ASP A 156 -2.37 -14.81 11.99
N VAL A 157 -2.98 -14.97 10.82
CA VAL A 157 -2.27 -15.19 9.56
C VAL A 157 -2.35 -13.94 8.69
N VAL A 158 -1.18 -13.42 8.30
CA VAL A 158 -1.07 -12.35 7.31
C VAL A 158 -1.28 -12.94 5.92
N GLU A 159 -2.30 -12.46 5.23
CA GLU A 159 -2.67 -12.98 3.91
C GLU A 159 -2.03 -12.22 2.75
N CYS A 160 -1.68 -10.96 2.95
CA CYS A 160 -1.21 -10.03 1.91
C CYS A 160 -2.17 -10.01 0.71
N ILE A 161 -3.48 -9.89 1.00
CA ILE A 161 -4.51 -9.92 -0.04
C ILE A 161 -4.34 -8.74 -1.01
N ASP A 162 -3.93 -7.61 -0.44
CA ASP A 162 -3.62 -6.39 -1.21
C ASP A 162 -2.45 -5.60 -0.59
N ASN A 163 -2.01 -4.58 -1.30
CA ASN A 163 -0.90 -3.74 -0.84
C ASN A 163 -1.27 -2.80 0.32
N ASP A 164 -2.54 -2.60 0.66
CA ASP A 164 -2.96 -1.88 1.87
C ASP A 164 -2.63 -2.73 3.11
N GLU A 165 -2.93 -4.04 3.07
CA GLU A 165 -2.54 -4.98 4.12
C GLU A 165 -1.01 -5.08 4.23
N THR A 166 -0.32 -5.21 3.10
CA THR A 166 1.14 -5.27 3.08
C THR A 166 1.76 -4.03 3.76
N ALA A 167 1.24 -2.84 3.47
CA ALA A 167 1.72 -1.60 4.09
C ALA A 167 1.45 -1.56 5.61
N ALA A 168 0.26 -1.98 6.04
CA ALA A 168 -0.11 -2.03 7.45
C ALA A 168 0.79 -3.01 8.23
N VAL A 169 0.99 -4.21 7.70
CA VAL A 169 1.86 -5.22 8.34
C VAL A 169 3.32 -4.77 8.41
N ILE A 170 3.82 -4.09 7.37
CA ILE A 170 5.15 -3.49 7.41
C ILE A 170 5.20 -2.39 8.48
N ALA A 171 4.21 -1.50 8.54
CA ALA A 171 4.17 -0.42 9.52
C ALA A 171 4.20 -0.94 10.95
N GLU A 172 3.44 -1.99 11.24
CA GLU A 172 3.47 -2.70 12.53
C GLU A 172 4.84 -3.33 12.79
N ALA A 173 5.38 -4.06 11.81
CA ALA A 173 6.63 -4.78 11.96
C ALA A 173 7.81 -3.85 12.28
N VAL A 174 7.86 -2.66 11.69
CA VAL A 174 8.96 -1.70 11.92
C VAL A 174 8.61 -0.61 12.94
N HIS A 175 7.43 -0.67 13.58
CA HIS A 175 6.91 0.35 14.49
C HIS A 175 6.99 1.76 13.87
N ALA A 176 6.46 1.87 12.65
CA ALA A 176 6.47 3.13 11.92
C ALA A 176 5.69 4.21 12.66
N ARG A 177 6.16 5.47 12.59
CA ARG A 177 5.44 6.60 13.18
C ARG A 177 4.11 6.82 12.47
N THR A 178 4.12 6.75 11.13
CA THR A 178 2.96 7.04 10.29
C THR A 178 2.76 5.93 9.25
N LEU A 179 1.51 5.54 9.06
CA LEU A 179 1.03 4.78 7.89
C LEU A 179 0.18 5.71 7.03
N LEU A 180 0.57 5.93 5.78
CA LEU A 180 -0.20 6.71 4.82
C LEU A 180 -0.75 5.79 3.72
N LEU A 181 -2.07 5.76 3.56
CA LEU A 181 -2.76 5.04 2.49
C LEU A 181 -3.28 6.04 1.46
N MET A 182 -2.55 6.21 0.34
CA MET A 182 -2.97 7.06 -0.77
C MET A 182 -3.93 6.30 -1.70
N THR A 183 -5.07 6.91 -1.95
CA THR A 183 -6.22 6.31 -2.65
C THR A 183 -6.79 7.27 -3.69
N GLY A 184 -7.87 6.88 -4.38
CA GLY A 184 -8.60 7.71 -5.34
C GLY A 184 -9.66 8.63 -4.71
N VAL A 185 -9.72 8.71 -3.37
CA VAL A 185 -10.67 9.56 -2.63
C VAL A 185 -9.96 10.26 -1.49
N ASP A 186 -10.54 11.36 -0.98
CA ASP A 186 -9.88 12.16 0.07
C ASP A 186 -9.84 11.47 1.45
N GLY A 187 -10.59 10.39 1.66
CA GLY A 187 -10.59 9.65 2.93
C GLY A 187 -11.80 8.75 3.07
N ILE A 188 -12.28 8.59 4.29
CA ILE A 188 -13.47 7.82 4.64
C ILE A 188 -14.67 8.78 4.74
N TYR A 189 -15.75 8.42 4.08
CA TYR A 189 -16.99 9.19 4.08
C TYR A 189 -18.08 8.47 4.87
N ALA A 190 -18.92 9.23 5.59
CA ALA A 190 -20.11 8.66 6.23
C ALA A 190 -21.15 8.21 5.17
N ASP A 191 -21.29 8.98 4.09
CA ASP A 191 -22.02 8.61 2.88
C ASP A 191 -21.05 8.71 1.66
N PRO A 192 -20.70 7.59 1.01
CA PRO A 192 -19.81 7.60 -0.16
C PRO A 192 -20.33 8.40 -1.35
N GLN A 193 -21.63 8.72 -1.40
CA GLN A 193 -22.24 9.51 -2.47
C GLN A 193 -22.21 11.02 -2.20
N ASP A 194 -21.93 11.42 -0.94
CA ASP A 194 -21.87 12.82 -0.54
C ASP A 194 -20.44 13.22 -0.08
N PRO A 195 -19.69 13.96 -0.93
CA PRO A 195 -18.32 14.41 -0.58
C PRO A 195 -18.26 15.31 0.66
N SER A 196 -19.37 15.93 1.07
CA SER A 196 -19.41 16.78 2.27
C SER A 196 -19.33 15.97 3.57
N THR A 197 -19.55 14.66 3.51
CA THR A 197 -19.55 13.74 4.65
C THR A 197 -18.19 13.15 4.97
N LEU A 198 -17.10 13.74 4.49
CA LEU A 198 -15.74 13.32 4.79
C LEU A 198 -15.48 13.32 6.30
N ILE A 199 -15.14 12.17 6.85
CA ILE A 199 -14.75 12.00 8.26
C ILE A 199 -13.27 12.38 8.37
N ARG A 200 -13.00 13.55 8.94
CA ARG A 200 -11.63 14.07 9.08
C ARG A 200 -10.82 13.31 10.12
N GLU A 201 -11.47 12.83 11.18
CA GLU A 201 -10.81 12.22 12.32
C GLU A 201 -11.62 11.07 12.90
N ILE A 202 -10.95 9.95 13.15
CA ILE A 202 -11.46 8.76 13.82
C ILE A 202 -10.50 8.48 14.97
N SER A 203 -10.71 9.11 16.12
CA SER A 203 -9.83 8.98 17.28
C SER A 203 -10.59 8.58 18.55
N ALA A 204 -9.86 8.03 19.51
CA ALA A 204 -10.38 7.72 20.83
C ALA A 204 -9.25 7.63 21.86
N LYS A 205 -9.61 7.81 23.15
CA LYS A 205 -8.64 7.73 24.27
C LYS A 205 -8.25 6.29 24.61
N THR A 206 -9.04 5.30 24.21
CA THR A 206 -8.75 3.89 24.51
C THR A 206 -8.86 3.02 23.26
N PRO A 207 -8.11 1.92 23.19
CA PRO A 207 -8.17 0.95 22.09
C PRO A 207 -9.59 0.44 21.84
N GLU A 208 -10.34 0.09 22.88
CA GLU A 208 -11.70 -0.47 22.78
C GLU A 208 -12.68 0.57 22.20
N ALA A 209 -12.52 1.86 22.58
CA ALA A 209 -13.36 2.93 22.05
C ALA A 209 -13.03 3.21 20.57
N LEU A 210 -11.76 3.16 20.18
CA LEU A 210 -11.36 3.30 18.79
C LEU A 210 -11.90 2.15 17.95
N GLU A 211 -11.72 0.93 18.41
CA GLU A 211 -12.25 -0.26 17.74
C GLU A 211 -13.75 -0.17 17.54
N LYS A 212 -14.50 0.18 18.57
CA LYS A 212 -15.96 0.35 18.49
C LYS A 212 -16.35 1.38 17.41
N LYS A 213 -15.70 2.55 17.38
CA LYS A 213 -15.95 3.57 16.35
C LYS A 213 -15.71 3.03 14.94
N VAL A 214 -14.57 2.37 14.73
CA VAL A 214 -14.22 1.82 13.42
C VAL A 214 -15.19 0.70 13.00
N ARG A 215 -15.57 -0.21 13.93
CA ARG A 215 -16.57 -1.27 13.67
C ARG A 215 -17.94 -0.70 13.28
N GLU A 216 -18.36 0.40 13.87
CA GLU A 216 -19.60 1.08 13.51
C GLU A 216 -19.52 1.66 12.09
N LEU A 217 -18.42 2.32 11.73
CA LEU A 217 -18.20 2.84 10.38
C LEU A 217 -18.13 1.71 9.33
N GLN A 218 -17.53 0.57 9.67
CA GLN A 218 -17.48 -0.58 8.78
C GLN A 218 -18.87 -1.14 8.41
N LYS A 219 -19.89 -0.92 9.26
CA LYS A 219 -21.27 -1.35 8.97
C LYS A 219 -21.92 -0.54 7.85
N SER A 220 -21.54 0.73 7.71
CA SER A 220 -22.02 1.63 6.65
C SER A 220 -21.21 1.53 5.35
N CYS A 221 -20.05 0.86 5.37
CA CYS A 221 -19.23 0.66 4.18
C CYS A 221 -19.87 -0.35 3.23
N VAL A 222 -20.37 0.12 2.09
CA VAL A 222 -20.99 -0.72 1.06
C VAL A 222 -19.95 -1.00 -0.04
N GLY A 223 -19.69 -2.30 -0.27
CA GLY A 223 -19.04 -2.83 -1.47
C GLY A 223 -17.56 -2.46 -1.69
N ALA A 224 -16.90 -3.27 -2.52
CA ALA A 224 -15.60 -2.95 -3.10
C ALA A 224 -15.80 -2.12 -4.38
N SER A 225 -14.97 -1.10 -4.60
CA SER A 225 -15.01 -0.28 -5.81
C SER A 225 -14.59 -1.04 -7.08
N ARG A 226 -14.02 -2.26 -6.93
CA ARG A 226 -13.55 -3.14 -8.01
C ARG A 226 -13.43 -4.60 -7.55
N PRO A 227 -13.50 -5.59 -8.47
CA PRO A 227 -13.05 -6.94 -8.21
C PRO A 227 -11.58 -6.96 -7.77
N GLY A 228 -11.29 -7.57 -6.60
CA GLY A 228 -9.93 -7.65 -6.04
C GLY A 228 -9.49 -6.48 -5.16
N ALA A 229 -10.31 -5.43 -5.00
CA ALA A 229 -10.09 -4.38 -4.01
C ALA A 229 -11.04 -4.60 -2.82
N ASN A 230 -10.51 -4.72 -1.61
CA ASN A 230 -11.32 -5.00 -0.41
C ASN A 230 -12.14 -3.80 0.09
N GLY A 231 -12.12 -2.67 -0.62
CA GLY A 231 -12.94 -1.50 -0.36
C GLY A 231 -12.61 -0.75 0.95
N ALA A 232 -13.51 0.17 1.33
CA ALA A 232 -13.35 1.00 2.53
C ALA A 232 -13.35 0.16 3.82
N LYS A 233 -14.11 -0.94 3.86
CA LYS A 233 -14.21 -1.81 5.05
C LYS A 233 -12.88 -2.46 5.41
N ALA A 234 -12.18 -3.05 4.43
CA ALA A 234 -10.87 -3.67 4.64
C ALA A 234 -9.80 -2.62 4.96
N LYS A 235 -9.84 -1.47 4.28
CA LYS A 235 -8.94 -0.36 4.56
C LYS A 235 -9.07 0.14 6.01
N LEU A 236 -10.28 0.25 6.52
CA LEU A 236 -10.55 0.57 7.94
C LEU A 236 -10.03 -0.52 8.87
N GLU A 237 -10.08 -1.79 8.49
CA GLU A 237 -9.52 -2.90 9.28
C GLU A 237 -7.99 -2.77 9.43
N TYR A 238 -7.30 -2.58 8.30
CA TYR A 238 -5.85 -2.42 8.30
C TYR A 238 -5.41 -1.14 9.04
N ALA A 239 -6.16 -0.04 8.86
CA ALA A 239 -5.92 1.21 9.56
C ALA A 239 -6.12 1.06 11.08
N LEU A 240 -7.18 0.39 11.51
CA LEU A 240 -7.44 0.11 12.93
C LEU A 240 -6.30 -0.69 13.55
N ARG A 241 -5.88 -1.78 12.91
CA ARG A 241 -4.81 -2.63 13.39
C ARG A 241 -3.51 -1.84 13.59
N SER A 242 -3.11 -1.03 12.61
CA SER A 242 -1.93 -0.17 12.71
C SER A 242 -2.09 0.91 13.80
N ALA A 243 -3.27 1.53 13.92
CA ALA A 243 -3.55 2.53 14.95
C ALA A 243 -3.49 1.95 16.37
N LEU A 244 -4.00 0.73 16.57
CA LEU A 244 -3.92 0.02 17.85
C LEU A 244 -2.48 -0.35 18.23
N SER A 245 -1.57 -0.49 17.26
CA SER A 245 -0.13 -0.68 17.51
C SER A 245 0.63 0.63 17.76
N GLY A 246 -0.07 1.76 17.81
CA GLY A 246 0.50 3.08 18.09
C GLY A 246 1.02 3.83 16.85
N THR A 247 0.64 3.39 15.66
CA THR A 247 0.96 4.07 14.40
C THR A 247 -0.11 5.11 14.10
N HIS A 248 0.31 6.34 13.76
CA HIS A 248 -0.60 7.38 13.25
C HIS A 248 -1.01 7.05 11.81
N VAL A 249 -2.30 6.91 11.53
CA VAL A 249 -2.76 6.47 10.21
C VAL A 249 -3.45 7.62 9.48
N ILE A 250 -3.05 7.83 8.21
CA ILE A 250 -3.63 8.84 7.32
C ILE A 250 -4.16 8.13 6.07
N ILE A 251 -5.40 8.43 5.70
CA ILE A 251 -6.00 7.99 4.43
C ILE A 251 -6.31 9.24 3.62
N GLY A 252 -5.75 9.37 2.41
CA GLY A 252 -5.90 10.57 1.61
C GLY A 252 -5.80 10.32 0.11
N HIS A 253 -6.19 11.33 -0.66
CA HIS A 253 -6.22 11.23 -2.11
C HIS A 253 -4.83 11.44 -2.71
N ALA A 254 -4.46 10.57 -3.66
CA ALA A 254 -3.18 10.63 -4.37
C ALA A 254 -2.97 11.92 -5.22
N LYS A 255 -4.03 12.71 -5.46
CA LYS A 255 -3.91 14.04 -6.11
C LYS A 255 -3.12 15.05 -5.26
N HIS A 256 -3.09 14.88 -3.93
CA HIS A 256 -2.37 15.78 -3.02
C HIS A 256 -0.87 15.44 -2.94
N HIS A 257 -0.06 16.42 -2.58
CA HIS A 257 1.34 16.18 -2.31
C HIS A 257 1.53 15.36 -1.03
N LEU A 258 2.56 14.52 -1.01
CA LEU A 258 2.89 13.69 0.15
C LEU A 258 3.04 14.53 1.43
N ASN A 259 3.77 15.64 1.34
CA ASN A 259 4.02 16.50 2.50
C ASN A 259 2.75 17.18 3.02
N ASP A 260 1.80 17.53 2.15
CA ASP A 260 0.53 18.14 2.56
C ASP A 260 -0.37 17.13 3.29
N LEU A 261 -0.35 15.85 2.85
CA LEU A 261 -1.04 14.77 3.55
C LEU A 261 -0.40 14.48 4.91
N LEU A 262 0.92 14.44 4.99
CA LEU A 262 1.64 14.24 6.26
C LEU A 262 1.47 15.41 7.25
N ALA A 263 1.25 16.63 6.74
CA ALA A 263 0.92 17.81 7.53
C ALA A 263 -0.58 17.95 7.80
N GLU A 264 -1.43 17.06 7.28
CA GLU A 264 -2.91 17.07 7.40
C GLU A 264 -3.54 18.40 6.93
N SER A 265 -2.83 19.14 6.09
CA SER A 265 -3.24 20.47 5.58
C SER A 265 -4.25 20.39 4.44
N VAL A 266 -4.51 19.19 3.93
CA VAL A 266 -5.47 18.91 2.85
C VAL A 266 -6.56 17.93 3.34
N PRO A 267 -7.67 17.76 2.58
CA PRO A 267 -8.67 16.76 2.92
C PRO A 267 -8.07 15.35 3.04
N CYS A 268 -8.22 14.75 4.23
CA CYS A 268 -7.80 13.38 4.55
C CYS A 268 -8.59 12.87 5.76
N THR A 269 -8.53 11.57 6.02
CA THR A 269 -9.01 10.96 7.27
C THR A 269 -7.82 10.53 8.10
N VAL A 270 -7.79 10.95 9.36
CA VAL A 270 -6.78 10.56 10.35
C VAL A 270 -7.37 9.54 11.31
N ILE A 271 -6.61 8.49 11.64
CA ILE A 271 -7.05 7.44 12.56
C ILE A 271 -5.94 7.20 13.59
N GLY A 272 -6.28 7.24 14.89
CA GLY A 272 -5.30 7.04 15.95
C GLY A 272 -5.88 7.03 17.35
N LEU A 273 -4.99 6.83 18.33
CA LEU A 273 -5.28 7.02 19.76
C LEU A 273 -4.85 8.43 20.16
N ASP A 274 -5.73 9.11 20.93
CA ASP A 274 -5.50 10.46 21.48
C ASP A 274 -4.50 10.44 22.65
#